data_680629da2641a3b9653a7c49d780c4cf
#
_entry.id   680629da2641a3b9653a7c49d780c4cf
#
_cell.length_a   1.000
_cell.length_b   1.000
_cell.length_c   1.000
_cell.angle_alpha   90.00
_cell.angle_beta   90.00
_cell.angle_gamma   90.00
#
_symmetry.space_group_name_H-M   'P 1'
#
loop_
_entity.id
_entity.type
_entity.pdbx_description
1 polymer ?
#
loop_
_entity_poly.entity_id
_entity_poly.type
_entity_poly.pdbx_seq_one_letter_code
_entity_poly.pdbx_strand_id
1 'polypeptide(L)'
;MTGESEYPPPTTVAELRRILDQLPPDMPVLVDGYEAAYAAIAAVALTEVQELSGRPSFLGRFEHPGDAARAVAGDDAAAWMVAEADQRLPKRVGEPVVALVLRREEREDNDDE
;
A
#
# COMPACT_ATOMS: atom_id res chain seq x y z
N MET A 1 -28.06 4.56 -8.43
CA MET A 1 -26.74 5.06 -8.35
C MET A 1 -26.08 4.63 -7.09
N THR A 2 -24.88 4.35 -7.18
CA THR A 2 -24.24 3.74 -6.07
C THR A 2 -23.89 4.66 -4.97
N GLY A 3 -23.78 5.89 -5.20
CA GLY A 3 -23.38 6.79 -4.17
C GLY A 3 -21.92 6.86 -3.90
N GLU A 4 -21.14 6.23 -4.70
CA GLU A 4 -19.71 6.32 -4.49
C GLU A 4 -19.17 7.58 -5.09
N SER A 5 -18.36 8.29 -4.34
CA SER A 5 -17.65 9.45 -4.84
C SER A 5 -16.17 9.22 -4.68
N GLU A 6 -15.43 9.70 -5.64
CA GLU A 6 -13.99 9.55 -5.58
C GLU A 6 -13.33 10.89 -5.66
N TYR A 7 -12.26 11.03 -4.91
CA TYR A 7 -11.36 12.17 -4.99
C TYR A 7 -10.13 11.77 -5.76
N PRO A 8 -9.40 12.71 -6.34
CA PRO A 8 -8.12 12.37 -6.93
C PRO A 8 -7.23 11.72 -5.88
N PRO A 9 -6.43 10.73 -6.25
CA PRO A 9 -5.61 10.06 -5.24
C PRO A 9 -4.64 11.02 -4.58
N PRO A 10 -4.62 11.07 -3.25
CA PRO A 10 -3.66 11.92 -2.57
C PRO A 10 -2.30 11.24 -2.52
N THR A 11 -1.26 11.98 -2.82
CA THR A 11 0.09 11.44 -2.73
C THR A 11 0.90 12.08 -1.62
N THR A 12 0.34 13.08 -0.96
CA THR A 12 1.03 13.75 0.14
C THR A 12 0.07 13.96 1.29
N VAL A 13 0.64 14.24 2.46
CA VAL A 13 -0.17 14.57 3.62
C VAL A 13 -1.04 15.79 3.35
N ALA A 14 -0.50 16.78 2.65
CA ALA A 14 -1.28 17.98 2.39
C ALA A 14 -2.50 17.67 1.51
N GLU A 15 -2.32 16.82 0.52
CA GLU A 15 -3.44 16.45 -0.34
C GLU A 15 -4.47 15.65 0.40
N LEU A 16 -4.03 14.73 1.23
CA LEU A 16 -4.97 13.95 2.04
C LEU A 16 -5.73 14.84 3.01
N ARG A 17 -5.03 15.81 3.59
CA ARG A 17 -5.64 16.71 4.54
C ARG A 17 -6.76 17.53 3.90
N ARG A 18 -6.57 17.95 2.67
CA ARG A 18 -7.62 18.69 1.98
C ARG A 18 -8.87 17.86 1.78
N ILE A 19 -8.70 16.58 1.51
CA ILE A 19 -9.85 15.69 1.38
C ILE A 19 -10.55 15.57 2.73
N LEU A 20 -9.78 15.33 3.78
CA LEU A 20 -10.35 15.12 5.09
C LEU A 20 -11.09 16.35 5.60
N ASP A 21 -10.62 17.52 5.24
CA ASP A 21 -11.24 18.76 5.69
C ASP A 21 -12.65 18.93 5.15
N GLN A 22 -13.00 18.22 4.11
CA GLN A 22 -14.34 18.34 3.52
C GLN A 22 -15.31 17.33 4.09
N LEU A 23 -14.88 16.51 5.05
CA LEU A 23 -15.68 15.40 5.53
C LEU A 23 -16.01 15.61 7.01
N PRO A 24 -17.14 15.06 7.48
CA PRO A 24 -17.48 15.17 8.89
C PRO A 24 -16.43 14.52 9.77
N PRO A 25 -16.14 15.09 10.93
CA PRO A 25 -15.05 14.56 11.75
C PRO A 25 -15.33 13.20 12.38
N ASP A 26 -16.58 12.80 12.45
CA ASP A 26 -16.91 11.49 13.00
C ASP A 26 -17.17 10.43 11.95
N MET A 27 -16.88 10.72 10.69
CA MET A 27 -17.03 9.74 9.63
C MET A 27 -16.00 8.64 9.82
N PRO A 28 -16.40 7.36 9.75
CA PRO A 28 -15.42 6.27 9.90
C PRO A 28 -14.40 6.27 8.76
N VAL A 29 -13.19 5.84 9.07
CA VAL A 29 -12.12 5.70 8.09
C VAL A 29 -11.75 4.24 7.99
N LEU A 30 -11.78 3.71 6.79
CA LEU A 30 -11.47 2.32 6.55
C LEU A 30 -10.38 2.22 5.50
N VAL A 31 -9.73 1.08 5.43
CA VAL A 31 -8.75 0.79 4.40
C VAL A 31 -9.16 -0.49 3.70
N ASP A 32 -8.51 -0.77 2.59
CA ASP A 32 -8.80 -1.97 1.85
C ASP A 32 -8.51 -3.19 2.71
N GLY A 33 -9.43 -4.10 2.70
CA GLY A 33 -9.25 -5.37 3.35
C GLY A 33 -9.00 -6.46 2.33
N TYR A 34 -9.22 -7.68 2.75
CA TYR A 34 -8.99 -8.83 1.92
C TYR A 34 -10.23 -9.10 1.08
N GLU A 35 -10.02 -9.44 -0.18
CA GLU A 35 -11.09 -9.84 -1.10
C GLU A 35 -12.20 -8.80 -1.20
N ALA A 36 -11.80 -7.60 -1.50
CA ALA A 36 -12.72 -6.50 -1.78
C ALA A 36 -13.55 -6.05 -0.59
N ALA A 37 -13.24 -6.53 0.59
CA ALA A 37 -13.86 -6.02 1.80
C ALA A 37 -13.08 -4.83 2.31
N TYR A 38 -13.54 -4.26 3.40
CA TYR A 38 -12.89 -3.11 4.03
C TYR A 38 -12.48 -3.49 5.44
N ALA A 39 -11.44 -2.87 5.93
CA ALA A 39 -10.93 -3.15 7.26
C ALA A 39 -10.69 -1.86 8.00
N ALA A 40 -10.71 -1.95 9.31
CA ALA A 40 -10.37 -0.81 10.14
C ALA A 40 -8.86 -0.59 10.14
N ILE A 41 -8.46 0.62 10.48
CA ILE A 41 -7.06 0.94 10.63
C ILE A 41 -6.61 0.44 11.99
N ALA A 42 -5.58 -0.41 11.98
CA ALA A 42 -5.01 -0.89 13.23
C ALA A 42 -3.82 -0.07 13.68
N ALA A 43 -3.13 0.57 12.74
CA ALA A 43 -1.95 1.35 13.08
C ALA A 43 -1.72 2.42 12.04
N VAL A 44 -1.15 3.52 12.51
CA VAL A 44 -0.71 4.61 11.65
C VAL A 44 0.77 4.76 11.98
N ALA A 45 1.62 4.54 11.01
CA ALA A 45 3.05 4.46 11.27
C ALA A 45 3.83 5.30 10.28
N LEU A 46 4.98 5.78 10.71
CA LEU A 46 5.96 6.40 9.82
C LEU A 46 6.98 5.35 9.49
N THR A 47 7.16 5.08 8.21
CA THR A 47 7.95 3.95 7.77
C THR A 47 8.80 4.37 6.59
N GLU A 48 10.06 3.97 6.60
CA GLU A 48 10.91 4.23 5.45
C GLU A 48 10.55 3.26 4.34
N VAL A 49 10.35 3.77 3.13
CA VAL A 49 9.95 2.95 2.00
C VAL A 49 10.77 3.33 0.78
N GLN A 50 10.90 2.39 -0.12
CA GLN A 50 11.58 2.57 -1.40
C GLN A 50 10.59 2.28 -2.50
N GLU A 51 10.44 3.22 -3.43
CA GLU A 51 9.58 2.98 -4.58
C GLU A 51 10.27 2.11 -5.59
N LEU A 52 9.51 1.22 -6.22
CA LEU A 52 9.99 0.32 -7.26
C LEU A 52 9.13 0.45 -8.49
N SER A 53 9.75 0.31 -9.65
CA SER A 53 9.02 0.26 -10.91
C SER A 53 9.13 -1.13 -11.49
N GLY A 54 8.25 -1.45 -12.44
CA GLY A 54 8.37 -2.70 -13.18
C GLY A 54 7.80 -3.90 -12.46
N ARG A 55 6.92 -3.70 -11.49
CA ARG A 55 6.30 -4.82 -10.78
C ARG A 55 4.89 -5.03 -11.29
N PRO A 56 4.39 -6.28 -11.21
CA PRO A 56 2.98 -6.51 -11.51
C PRO A 56 2.09 -5.68 -10.61
N SER A 57 0.90 -5.33 -11.11
CA SER A 57 0.04 -4.41 -10.37
C SER A 57 -0.47 -4.97 -9.05
N PHE A 58 -0.46 -6.30 -8.87
CA PHE A 58 -0.90 -6.86 -7.59
C PHE A 58 0.15 -6.72 -6.51
N LEU A 59 1.37 -6.33 -6.85
CA LEU A 59 2.39 -6.01 -5.87
C LEU A 59 2.45 -4.51 -5.74
N GLY A 60 2.46 -4.02 -4.51
CA GLY A 60 2.60 -2.59 -4.31
C GLY A 60 3.94 -2.12 -4.84
N ARG A 61 4.02 -0.86 -5.19
CA ARG A 61 5.27 -0.35 -5.73
C ARG A 61 6.20 0.22 -4.67
N PHE A 62 5.84 0.09 -3.39
CA PHE A 62 6.68 0.56 -2.30
C PHE A 62 6.99 -0.61 -1.38
N GLU A 63 8.24 -0.69 -0.94
CA GLU A 63 8.69 -1.72 -0.03
C GLU A 63 9.60 -1.11 1.00
N HIS A 64 9.85 -1.83 2.11
CA HIS A 64 10.94 -1.45 2.99
C HIS A 64 12.24 -1.50 2.18
N PRO A 65 13.19 -0.62 2.48
CA PRO A 65 14.42 -0.57 1.67
C PRO A 65 15.16 -1.90 1.60
N GLY A 66 15.17 -2.68 2.68
CA GLY A 66 15.81 -4.00 2.63
C GLY A 66 15.10 -4.96 1.71
N ASP A 67 13.76 -4.97 1.76
CA ASP A 67 12.99 -5.83 0.88
C ASP A 67 13.09 -5.36 -0.56
N ALA A 68 13.16 -4.05 -0.77
CA ALA A 68 13.34 -3.51 -2.10
C ALA A 68 14.68 -3.94 -2.69
N ALA A 69 15.72 -3.96 -1.88
CA ALA A 69 17.03 -4.41 -2.35
C ALA A 69 16.96 -5.86 -2.80
N ARG A 70 16.25 -6.70 -2.05
CA ARG A 70 16.11 -8.10 -2.45
C ARG A 70 15.28 -8.24 -3.73
N ALA A 71 14.25 -7.44 -3.88
CA ALA A 71 13.43 -7.49 -5.08
C ALA A 71 14.24 -7.11 -6.31
N VAL A 72 15.05 -6.04 -6.19
CA VAL A 72 15.87 -5.59 -7.30
C VAL A 72 16.91 -6.65 -7.66
N ALA A 73 17.42 -7.38 -6.66
CA ALA A 73 18.39 -8.43 -6.90
C ALA A 73 17.77 -9.74 -7.37
N GLY A 74 16.44 -9.85 -7.33
CA GLY A 74 15.79 -11.10 -7.72
C GLY A 74 15.76 -12.12 -6.62
N ASP A 75 15.91 -11.70 -5.37
CA ASP A 75 16.02 -12.62 -4.24
C ASP A 75 14.78 -12.67 -3.37
N ASP A 76 13.73 -11.94 -3.68
CA ASP A 76 12.59 -11.95 -2.80
C ASP A 76 11.59 -13.03 -3.21
N ALA A 77 10.58 -13.20 -2.38
CA ALA A 77 9.61 -14.27 -2.59
C ALA A 77 8.80 -14.11 -3.87
N ALA A 78 8.72 -12.88 -4.39
CA ALA A 78 7.93 -12.63 -5.59
C ALA A 78 8.76 -12.69 -6.85
N ALA A 79 10.06 -12.96 -6.75
CA ALA A 79 10.93 -12.87 -7.93
C ALA A 79 10.50 -13.83 -9.02
N TRP A 80 10.08 -15.03 -8.66
CA TRP A 80 9.70 -16.01 -9.65
C TRP A 80 8.46 -15.56 -10.43
N MET A 81 7.53 -14.90 -9.76
CA MET A 81 6.36 -14.40 -10.46
C MET A 81 6.70 -13.30 -11.45
N VAL A 82 7.60 -12.42 -11.03
CA VAL A 82 7.99 -11.33 -11.88
C VAL A 82 8.76 -11.86 -13.10
N ALA A 83 9.67 -12.79 -12.86
CA ALA A 83 10.47 -13.33 -13.93
C ALA A 83 9.60 -14.05 -14.96
N GLU A 84 8.63 -14.80 -14.50
CA GLU A 84 7.76 -15.50 -15.41
C GLU A 84 6.90 -14.58 -16.23
N ALA A 85 6.38 -13.54 -15.60
CA ALA A 85 5.44 -12.68 -16.29
C ALA A 85 6.14 -11.74 -17.26
N ASP A 86 7.35 -11.30 -16.94
CA ASP A 86 7.90 -10.18 -17.63
C ASP A 86 9.36 -10.29 -17.91
N GLN A 87 10.03 -11.23 -17.31
CA GLN A 87 11.45 -11.46 -17.57
C GLN A 87 12.32 -10.30 -17.12
N ARG A 88 11.81 -9.43 -16.26
CA ARG A 88 12.58 -8.29 -15.81
C ARG A 88 12.43 -8.12 -14.31
N LEU A 89 13.51 -7.66 -13.71
CA LEU A 89 13.48 -7.34 -12.29
C LEU A 89 13.06 -5.90 -12.09
N PRO A 90 12.44 -5.60 -10.96
CA PRO A 90 12.07 -4.22 -10.67
C PRO A 90 13.30 -3.35 -10.48
N LYS A 91 13.10 -2.04 -10.57
CA LYS A 91 14.17 -1.07 -10.40
C LYS A 91 13.75 -0.05 -9.36
N ARG A 92 14.73 0.47 -8.64
CA ARG A 92 14.47 1.54 -7.70
C ARG A 92 14.10 2.81 -8.41
N VAL A 93 13.17 3.54 -7.81
CA VAL A 93 12.79 4.86 -8.28
C VAL A 93 13.12 5.82 -7.16
N GLY A 94 14.10 6.68 -7.36
CA GLY A 94 14.48 7.67 -6.37
C GLY A 94 15.11 7.07 -5.14
N GLU A 95 15.18 7.86 -4.09
CA GLU A 95 15.75 7.46 -2.83
C GLU A 95 14.67 7.00 -1.88
N PRO A 96 15.03 6.23 -0.85
CA PRO A 96 14.04 5.89 0.17
C PRO A 96 13.53 7.13 0.87
N VAL A 97 12.25 7.12 1.22
CA VAL A 97 11.62 8.23 1.91
C VAL A 97 10.81 7.69 3.07
N VAL A 98 10.56 8.54 4.06
CA VAL A 98 9.66 8.19 5.16
C VAL A 98 8.25 8.53 4.72
N ALA A 99 7.35 7.58 4.84
CA ALA A 99 5.96 7.73 4.43
C ALA A 99 5.03 7.44 5.60
N LEU A 100 3.83 8.01 5.51
CA LEU A 100 2.76 7.67 6.44
C LEU A 100 2.09 6.42 5.91
N VAL A 101 2.07 5.37 6.70
CA VAL A 101 1.51 4.10 6.27
C VAL A 101 0.36 3.75 7.19
N LEU A 102 -0.79 3.48 6.59
CA LEU A 102 -1.98 3.06 7.32
C LEU A 102 -2.08 1.55 7.23
N ARG A 103 -2.07 0.89 8.37
CA ARG A 103 -2.07 -0.57 8.39
C ARG A 103 -3.44 -1.04 8.82
N ARG A 104 -3.97 -1.97 8.08
CA ARG A 104 -5.29 -2.53 8.39
C ARG A 104 -5.17 -3.50 9.54
N GLU A 105 -6.27 -3.67 10.24
CA GLU A 105 -6.33 -4.73 11.24
C GLU A 105 -6.34 -6.06 10.52
N GLU A 106 -5.80 -7.07 11.19
CA GLU A 106 -5.83 -8.42 10.67
C GLU A 106 -6.51 -9.29 11.68
N ARG A 107 -7.42 -10.10 11.22
CA ARG A 107 -8.16 -10.98 12.10
C ARG A 107 -7.80 -12.40 11.76
N GLU A 108 -7.64 -13.20 12.80
CA GLU A 108 -7.29 -14.58 12.57
C GLU A 108 -8.51 -15.36 12.16
N ASP A 109 -8.29 -16.31 11.32
CA ASP A 109 -9.39 -17.06 10.78
C ASP A 109 -10.16 -17.82 11.81
N ASN A 110 -9.51 -18.25 12.86
CA ASN A 110 -10.18 -19.07 13.86
C ASN A 110 -10.82 -18.24 14.91
N ASP A 111 -10.94 -17.01 14.69
CA ASP A 111 -11.57 -16.20 15.63
C ASP A 111 -12.94 -16.54 15.77
N ASP A 112 -13.46 -17.01 15.22
CA ASP A 112 -14.75 -17.18 15.35
C ASP A 112 -15.28 -17.67 16.31
N GLU A 113 -15.08 -17.69 16.42
CA GLU A 113 -15.36 -17.91 17.01
C GLU A 113 -15.64 -17.84 17.39
#